data_1374519d66e6314374ee1ea2430502c0
#
_entry.id   1374519d66e6314374ee1ea2430502c0
#
_cell.length_a   1.000
_cell.length_b   1.000
_cell.length_c   1.000
_cell.angle_alpha   90.00
_cell.angle_beta   90.00
_cell.angle_gamma   90.00
#
_symmetry.space_group_name_H-M   'P 1'
#
loop_
_entity.id
_entity.type
_entity.pdbx_description
1 polymer ?
#
loop_
_entity_poly.entity_id
_entity_poly.type
_entity_poly.pdbx_seq_one_letter_code
_entity_poly.pdbx_strand_id
1 'polypeptide(L)'
;MRGNDFLEKMGLIDPAYVEAADTATNKKKISWMQWGAIAACFAVIVVAATMLFPHDEPELPSDLPMLSISENTSGGMGYEGYMAYDISELVNANPWNEESEISVLPVYQNLLHYDEHLHASGADYGKMREFILDVAGRLGLDPSNLTVTDNAPSEEEKQQITKKYEAGGSVVPHGYFDPTALIIEADGIKIEVDQTMIATIHFDPVVSLPEEYNFTHYASYADTAAVADYLKSEYRELIGMDNPQVNIHGGDYNIYSQQSFSIEFFDAADHDIEQIINYNFNRVAFYCDDNGKLFLARVFQPDLSKKMGDYPIISSGKAKELLLNGNYLSTVPYEFPGAEFIKKVELIYRTGGYEAYYMPYYRFYVELPEAEHENGLKDYGAFYVPAVEGTYISNMPTWDGSFN
;
A
#
# COMPACT_ATOMS: atom_id res chain seq x y z
N MET A 1 -31.98 2.47 -19.28
CA MET A 1 -32.28 3.15 -20.56
C MET A 1 -33.61 2.61 -21.10
N ARG A 2 -34.62 3.43 -21.25
CA ARG A 2 -35.89 2.99 -21.83
C ARG A 2 -35.75 2.90 -23.35
N GLY A 3 -36.39 1.93 -24.00
CA GLY A 3 -36.25 1.66 -25.46
C GLY A 3 -36.52 2.87 -26.39
N ASN A 4 -37.23 3.89 -25.90
CA ASN A 4 -37.48 5.12 -26.66
C ASN A 4 -36.25 6.03 -26.79
N ASP A 5 -35.33 6.01 -25.83
CA ASP A 5 -34.08 6.80 -25.88
C ASP A 5 -33.09 6.25 -26.94
N PHE A 6 -33.24 4.96 -27.26
CA PHE A 6 -32.43 4.31 -28.30
C PHE A 6 -32.89 4.68 -29.70
N LEU A 7 -34.21 4.75 -29.89
CA LEU A 7 -34.80 5.13 -31.18
C LEU A 7 -34.57 6.59 -31.54
N GLU A 8 -34.57 7.49 -30.54
CA GLU A 8 -34.30 8.92 -30.73
C GLU A 8 -32.83 9.17 -31.14
N LYS A 9 -31.88 8.38 -30.58
CA LYS A 9 -30.46 8.43 -30.97
C LYS A 9 -30.18 7.83 -32.37
N MET A 10 -30.95 6.88 -32.82
CA MET A 10 -30.83 6.35 -34.18
C MET A 10 -31.28 7.33 -35.26
N GLY A 11 -32.18 8.27 -34.94
CA GLY A 11 -32.60 9.35 -35.85
C GLY A 11 -31.52 10.43 -36.08
N LEU A 12 -30.44 10.41 -35.34
CA LEU A 12 -29.30 11.35 -35.47
C LEU A 12 -28.18 10.80 -36.37
N ILE A 13 -28.30 9.59 -36.89
CA ILE A 13 -27.32 9.00 -37.82
C ILE A 13 -27.54 9.59 -39.18
N ASP A 14 -26.55 10.27 -39.73
CA ASP A 14 -26.57 10.83 -41.07
C ASP A 14 -26.87 9.73 -42.11
N PRO A 15 -27.93 9.86 -42.92
CA PRO A 15 -28.29 8.88 -43.93
C PRO A 15 -27.15 8.45 -44.86
N ALA A 16 -26.16 9.31 -45.08
CA ALA A 16 -24.96 9.02 -45.86
C ALA A 16 -24.13 7.86 -45.31
N TYR A 17 -24.12 7.66 -43.97
CA TYR A 17 -23.42 6.52 -43.33
C TYR A 17 -24.19 5.21 -43.48
N VAL A 18 -25.53 5.27 -43.54
CA VAL A 18 -26.37 4.09 -43.77
C VAL A 18 -26.23 3.61 -45.22
N GLU A 19 -26.19 4.54 -46.18
CA GLU A 19 -26.01 4.25 -47.62
C GLU A 19 -24.60 3.72 -47.92
N ALA A 20 -23.56 4.21 -47.21
CA ALA A 20 -22.19 3.68 -47.28
C ALA A 20 -22.05 2.25 -46.73
N ALA A 21 -22.86 1.87 -45.74
CA ALA A 21 -22.88 0.53 -45.20
C ALA A 21 -23.56 -0.48 -46.12
N ASP A 22 -24.62 -0.07 -46.82
CA ASP A 22 -25.35 -0.91 -47.80
C ASP A 22 -24.54 -1.18 -49.08
N THR A 23 -23.70 -0.25 -49.49
CA THR A 23 -22.79 -0.42 -50.63
C THR A 23 -21.59 -1.32 -50.32
N ALA A 24 -21.28 -1.55 -49.05
CA ALA A 24 -20.17 -2.42 -48.62
C ALA A 24 -20.52 -3.93 -48.69
N THR A 25 -21.79 -4.29 -48.85
CA THR A 25 -22.27 -5.69 -48.87
C THR A 25 -22.09 -6.41 -50.21
N ASN A 26 -21.64 -5.72 -51.27
CA ASN A 26 -21.41 -6.32 -52.59
C ASN A 26 -19.91 -6.61 -52.83
N LYS A 27 -19.22 -7.28 -51.94
CA LYS A 27 -17.85 -7.77 -52.17
C LYS A 27 -17.84 -9.24 -52.53
N LYS A 28 -17.15 -9.53 -53.65
CA LYS A 28 -16.82 -10.86 -54.17
C LYS A 28 -16.45 -11.83 -53.04
N LYS A 29 -17.05 -13.02 -53.03
CA LYS A 29 -16.66 -14.13 -52.17
C LYS A 29 -15.17 -14.42 -52.37
N ILE A 30 -14.33 -13.95 -51.43
CA ILE A 30 -12.94 -14.37 -51.33
C ILE A 30 -12.97 -15.84 -50.90
N SER A 31 -12.36 -16.72 -51.68
CA SER A 31 -12.36 -18.15 -51.39
C SER A 31 -11.62 -18.41 -50.07
N TRP A 32 -12.08 -19.36 -49.27
CA TRP A 32 -11.49 -19.78 -48.00
C TRP A 32 -9.98 -20.11 -48.11
N MET A 33 -9.56 -20.56 -49.35
CA MET A 33 -8.14 -20.80 -49.66
C MET A 33 -7.25 -19.55 -49.62
N GLN A 34 -7.82 -18.35 -49.86
CA GLN A 34 -7.05 -17.08 -49.76
C GLN A 34 -6.86 -16.62 -48.31
N TRP A 35 -7.79 -16.93 -47.43
CA TRP A 35 -7.64 -16.70 -45.98
C TRP A 35 -6.57 -17.61 -45.36
N GLY A 36 -6.48 -18.85 -45.79
CA GLY A 36 -5.43 -19.79 -45.38
C GLY A 36 -4.01 -19.31 -45.79
N ALA A 37 -3.87 -18.70 -46.96
CA ALA A 37 -2.61 -18.15 -47.42
C ALA A 37 -2.17 -16.90 -46.62
N ILE A 38 -3.12 -16.04 -46.27
CA ILE A 38 -2.83 -14.85 -45.42
C ILE A 38 -2.46 -15.25 -43.99
N ALA A 39 -3.17 -16.23 -43.40
CA ALA A 39 -2.85 -16.76 -42.07
C ALA A 39 -1.46 -17.45 -42.06
N ALA A 40 -1.11 -18.18 -43.12
CA ALA A 40 0.21 -18.82 -43.24
C ALA A 40 1.33 -17.77 -43.38
N CYS A 41 1.12 -16.68 -44.12
CA CYS A 41 2.10 -15.60 -44.23
C CYS A 41 2.28 -14.87 -42.89
N PHE A 42 1.20 -14.61 -42.14
CA PHE A 42 1.31 -14.04 -40.79
C PHE A 42 2.05 -14.97 -39.82
N ALA A 43 1.76 -16.27 -39.85
CA ALA A 43 2.47 -17.24 -39.02
C ALA A 43 3.98 -17.29 -39.34
N VAL A 44 4.34 -17.24 -40.63
CA VAL A 44 5.75 -17.21 -41.07
C VAL A 44 6.43 -15.89 -40.65
N ILE A 45 5.73 -14.75 -40.73
CA ILE A 45 6.27 -13.46 -40.28
C ILE A 45 6.45 -13.45 -38.79
N VAL A 46 5.53 -13.98 -37.98
CA VAL A 46 5.66 -14.08 -36.53
C VAL A 46 6.83 -15.01 -36.17
N VAL A 47 6.94 -16.18 -36.78
CA VAL A 47 8.08 -17.10 -36.54
C VAL A 47 9.41 -16.50 -37.01
N ALA A 48 9.44 -15.80 -38.15
CA ALA A 48 10.63 -15.11 -38.61
C ALA A 48 11.00 -13.91 -37.70
N ALA A 49 10.03 -13.19 -37.18
CA ALA A 49 10.26 -12.11 -36.22
C ALA A 49 10.83 -12.65 -34.90
N THR A 50 10.29 -13.76 -34.38
CA THR A 50 10.83 -14.40 -33.17
C THR A 50 12.21 -15.01 -33.36
N MET A 51 12.57 -15.42 -34.58
CA MET A 51 13.93 -15.94 -34.89
C MET A 51 14.95 -14.84 -35.23
N LEU A 52 14.49 -13.68 -35.74
CA LEU A 52 15.38 -12.56 -36.14
C LEU A 52 15.57 -11.52 -35.04
N PHE A 53 14.64 -11.47 -34.11
CA PHE A 53 14.75 -10.69 -32.87
C PHE A 53 14.63 -11.71 -31.73
N PRO A 54 15.77 -12.36 -31.32
CA PRO A 54 15.74 -13.05 -30.05
C PRO A 54 15.29 -12.00 -29.04
N HIS A 55 14.16 -12.25 -28.39
CA HIS A 55 13.90 -11.62 -27.12
C HIS A 55 15.09 -12.10 -26.26
N ASP A 56 16.03 -11.22 -26.01
CA ASP A 56 16.85 -11.35 -24.82
C ASP A 56 15.80 -11.25 -23.68
N GLU A 57 15.28 -12.40 -23.26
CA GLU A 57 14.72 -12.49 -21.89
C GLU A 57 15.88 -11.98 -21.04
N PRO A 58 15.69 -10.91 -20.24
CA PRO A 58 16.75 -10.45 -19.36
C PRO A 58 17.20 -11.69 -18.59
N GLU A 59 18.47 -12.06 -18.73
CA GLU A 59 19.05 -13.16 -17.95
C GLU A 59 18.70 -12.86 -16.51
N LEU A 60 17.79 -13.65 -15.94
CA LEU A 60 17.37 -13.53 -14.54
C LEU A 60 18.65 -13.60 -13.70
N PRO A 61 18.93 -12.63 -12.84
CA PRO A 61 20.11 -12.64 -12.01
C PRO A 61 20.15 -13.94 -11.21
N SER A 62 20.99 -14.90 -11.61
CA SER A 62 21.05 -16.24 -11.02
C SER A 62 21.46 -16.25 -9.54
N ASP A 63 21.90 -15.12 -9.02
CA ASP A 63 22.52 -14.97 -7.70
C ASP A 63 21.62 -14.24 -6.68
N LEU A 64 20.33 -13.97 -6.99
CA LEU A 64 19.42 -13.36 -6.03
C LEU A 64 19.05 -14.35 -4.91
N PRO A 65 19.09 -13.94 -3.63
CA PRO A 65 18.69 -14.78 -2.52
C PRO A 65 17.23 -15.25 -2.62
N MET A 66 16.96 -16.46 -2.14
CA MET A 66 15.59 -16.94 -1.98
C MET A 66 14.88 -16.15 -0.87
N LEU A 67 13.66 -15.74 -1.15
CA LEU A 67 12.79 -15.06 -0.21
C LEU A 67 11.83 -16.05 0.46
N SER A 68 11.38 -15.72 1.67
CA SER A 68 10.30 -16.41 2.36
C SER A 68 9.22 -15.43 2.77
N ILE A 69 7.97 -15.84 2.65
CA ILE A 69 6.81 -15.05 3.09
C ILE A 69 6.55 -15.40 4.53
N SER A 70 6.32 -14.38 5.37
CA SER A 70 5.98 -14.57 6.77
C SER A 70 4.56 -15.14 6.88
N GLU A 71 4.44 -16.33 7.45
CA GLU A 71 3.15 -17.02 7.68
C GLU A 71 2.55 -16.65 9.05
N ASN A 72 3.13 -15.67 9.74
CA ASN A 72 2.68 -15.33 11.08
C ASN A 72 1.40 -14.51 11.02
N THR A 73 0.31 -15.14 11.40
CA THR A 73 -1.04 -14.57 11.42
C THR A 73 -1.26 -13.54 12.53
N SER A 74 -0.38 -13.45 13.53
CA SER A 74 -0.56 -12.56 14.69
C SER A 74 -0.02 -11.15 14.52
N GLY A 75 0.58 -10.82 13.39
CA GLY A 75 1.23 -9.53 13.14
C GLY A 75 1.27 -9.13 11.68
N GLY A 76 0.33 -9.59 10.88
CA GLY A 76 0.17 -9.21 9.49
C GLY A 76 -0.26 -7.77 9.27
N MET A 77 -0.75 -7.45 8.09
CA MET A 77 -1.24 -6.11 7.72
C MET A 77 -2.52 -5.71 8.50
N GLY A 78 -3.16 -6.68 9.17
CA GLY A 78 -4.42 -6.50 9.86
C GLY A 78 -5.62 -6.81 8.96
N TYR A 79 -6.81 -6.56 9.51
CA TYR A 79 -8.07 -6.74 8.78
C TYR A 79 -8.25 -5.61 7.78
N GLU A 80 -8.38 -5.95 6.50
CA GLU A 80 -8.65 -5.02 5.41
C GLU A 80 -9.97 -5.36 4.71
N GLY A 81 -11.05 -5.16 5.42
CA GLY A 81 -12.41 -5.18 4.91
C GLY A 81 -12.97 -3.77 4.82
N TYR A 82 -13.59 -3.43 3.71
CA TYR A 82 -14.07 -2.09 3.41
C TYR A 82 -15.54 -2.14 3.01
N MET A 83 -16.35 -1.19 3.49
CA MET A 83 -17.74 -1.04 3.05
C MET A 83 -17.85 0.18 2.12
N ALA A 84 -18.41 -0.02 0.91
CA ALA A 84 -18.67 1.06 -0.04
C ALA A 84 -19.86 0.69 -0.95
N TYR A 85 -20.52 1.69 -1.53
CA TYR A 85 -21.55 1.43 -2.55
C TYR A 85 -20.94 0.99 -3.87
N ASP A 86 -19.76 1.54 -4.19
CA ASP A 86 -18.99 1.20 -5.38
C ASP A 86 -17.49 1.28 -5.08
N ILE A 87 -16.69 0.43 -5.75
CA ILE A 87 -15.24 0.39 -5.56
C ILE A 87 -14.54 1.73 -5.85
N SER A 88 -15.13 2.58 -6.69
CA SER A 88 -14.58 3.90 -7.02
C SER A 88 -14.60 4.89 -5.84
N GLU A 89 -15.37 4.59 -4.78
CA GLU A 89 -15.37 5.38 -3.54
C GLU A 89 -14.12 5.10 -2.70
N LEU A 90 -13.51 3.91 -2.85
CA LEU A 90 -12.25 3.55 -2.18
C LEU A 90 -11.08 4.17 -2.94
N VAL A 91 -10.71 5.36 -2.53
CA VAL A 91 -9.69 6.19 -3.19
C VAL A 91 -8.32 6.04 -2.57
N ASN A 92 -7.29 6.25 -3.35
CA ASN A 92 -5.91 6.51 -2.96
C ASN A 92 -5.12 7.03 -4.17
N ALA A 93 -3.90 7.47 -3.95
CA ALA A 93 -3.00 7.97 -4.97
C ALA A 93 -1.89 6.96 -5.33
N ASN A 94 -2.22 5.65 -5.34
CA ASN A 94 -1.26 4.63 -5.75
C ASN A 94 -0.67 4.97 -7.12
N PRO A 95 0.66 5.10 -7.26
CA PRO A 95 1.29 5.53 -8.52
C PRO A 95 1.30 4.45 -9.59
N TRP A 96 1.12 3.18 -9.22
CA TRP A 96 1.09 2.08 -10.17
C TRP A 96 -0.29 1.93 -10.83
N ASN A 97 -0.28 1.53 -12.10
CA ASN A 97 -1.46 1.08 -12.83
C ASN A 97 -1.08 -0.08 -13.78
N GLU A 98 -2.08 -0.76 -14.36
CA GLU A 98 -1.86 -1.93 -15.22
C GLU A 98 -1.13 -1.63 -16.54
N GLU A 99 -0.99 -0.36 -16.91
CA GLU A 99 -0.23 0.10 -18.09
C GLU A 99 1.25 0.37 -17.75
N SER A 100 1.63 0.32 -16.47
CA SER A 100 3.00 0.55 -16.02
C SER A 100 3.93 -0.56 -16.52
N GLU A 101 5.00 -0.21 -17.22
CA GLU A 101 5.99 -1.15 -17.76
C GLU A 101 7.07 -1.51 -16.74
N ILE A 102 6.68 -1.81 -15.51
CA ILE A 102 7.61 -2.17 -14.43
C ILE A 102 7.76 -3.69 -14.41
N SER A 103 8.98 -4.16 -14.68
CA SER A 103 9.31 -5.60 -14.69
C SER A 103 10.19 -6.04 -13.53
N VAL A 104 10.75 -5.07 -12.77
CA VAL A 104 11.71 -5.33 -11.68
C VAL A 104 11.43 -4.36 -10.55
N LEU A 105 11.46 -4.87 -9.31
CA LEU A 105 11.33 -4.04 -8.11
C LEU A 105 12.34 -4.47 -7.03
N PRO A 106 12.88 -3.50 -6.22
CA PRO A 106 13.77 -3.83 -5.13
C PRO A 106 13.04 -4.56 -4.00
N VAL A 107 13.74 -5.48 -3.35
CA VAL A 107 13.30 -6.12 -2.11
C VAL A 107 14.26 -5.75 -1.00
N TYR A 108 13.73 -5.45 0.18
CA TYR A 108 14.51 -5.07 1.35
C TYR A 108 14.30 -6.08 2.48
N GLN A 109 15.33 -6.37 3.22
CA GLN A 109 15.20 -7.16 4.44
C GLN A 109 14.68 -6.26 5.56
N ASN A 110 13.63 -6.71 6.26
CA ASN A 110 13.27 -6.10 7.53
C ASN A 110 14.36 -6.44 8.56
N LEU A 111 14.96 -5.42 9.15
CA LEU A 111 16.02 -5.58 10.15
C LEU A 111 15.47 -5.88 11.54
N LEU A 112 14.19 -5.61 11.77
CA LEU A 112 13.53 -5.96 13.02
C LEU A 112 13.13 -7.43 13.02
N HIS A 113 13.46 -8.11 14.10
CA HIS A 113 13.05 -9.49 14.36
C HIS A 113 12.31 -9.55 15.67
N TYR A 114 11.11 -10.10 15.65
CA TYR A 114 10.31 -10.29 16.84
C TYR A 114 10.45 -11.72 17.35
N ASP A 115 10.68 -11.88 18.66
CA ASP A 115 10.67 -13.18 19.29
C ASP A 115 9.23 -13.66 19.61
N GLU A 116 9.09 -14.84 20.17
CA GLU A 116 7.81 -15.41 20.59
C GLU A 116 7.05 -14.59 21.66
N HIS A 117 7.72 -13.65 22.30
CA HIS A 117 7.17 -12.74 23.30
C HIS A 117 6.92 -11.32 22.74
N LEU A 118 7.01 -11.15 21.43
CA LEU A 118 6.80 -9.89 20.70
C LEU A 118 7.84 -8.79 21.04
N HIS A 119 9.03 -9.19 21.50
CA HIS A 119 10.15 -8.25 21.67
C HIS A 119 10.92 -8.11 20.36
N ALA A 120 11.06 -6.88 19.89
CA ALA A 120 11.86 -6.59 18.71
C ALA A 120 13.36 -6.60 19.04
N SER A 121 14.14 -7.19 18.16
CA SER A 121 15.59 -7.06 18.12
C SER A 121 16.02 -6.53 16.76
N GLY A 122 17.23 -5.97 16.67
CA GLY A 122 17.76 -5.42 15.42
C GLY A 122 17.50 -3.92 15.23
N ALA A 123 16.87 -3.24 16.20
CA ALA A 123 16.68 -1.80 16.17
C ALA A 123 18.04 -1.06 16.18
N ASP A 124 18.18 -0.06 15.31
CA ASP A 124 19.35 0.82 15.27
C ASP A 124 19.05 2.13 16.01
N TYR A 125 19.38 2.17 17.31
CA TYR A 125 19.16 3.36 18.15
C TYR A 125 19.96 4.58 17.67
N GLY A 126 21.07 4.38 16.95
CA GLY A 126 21.82 5.48 16.32
C GLY A 126 20.99 6.15 15.23
N LYS A 127 20.43 5.36 14.32
CA LYS A 127 19.52 5.88 13.28
C LYS A 127 18.25 6.48 13.86
N MET A 128 17.63 5.84 14.87
CA MET A 128 16.47 6.41 15.55
C MET A 128 16.80 7.79 16.15
N ARG A 129 17.99 7.95 16.74
CA ARG A 129 18.43 9.22 17.30
C ARG A 129 18.67 10.29 16.23
N GLU A 130 19.30 9.93 15.12
CA GLU A 130 19.48 10.85 13.99
C GLU A 130 18.12 11.28 13.44
N PHE A 131 17.21 10.34 13.28
CA PHE A 131 15.88 10.59 12.73
C PHE A 131 15.02 11.48 13.64
N ILE A 132 14.99 11.24 14.96
CA ILE A 132 14.21 12.09 15.88
C ILE A 132 14.73 13.53 15.90
N LEU A 133 16.06 13.73 15.81
CA LEU A 133 16.66 15.05 15.74
C LEU A 133 16.41 15.76 14.42
N ASP A 134 16.39 15.02 13.31
CA ASP A 134 16.02 15.53 12.00
C ASP A 134 14.57 16.02 12.00
N VAL A 135 13.63 15.18 12.47
CA VAL A 135 12.20 15.54 12.58
C VAL A 135 12.02 16.76 13.50
N ALA A 136 12.73 16.83 14.62
CA ALA A 136 12.71 18.00 15.51
C ALA A 136 13.20 19.26 14.77
N GLY A 137 14.26 19.16 13.98
CA GLY A 137 14.75 20.26 13.14
C GLY A 137 13.74 20.73 12.10
N ARG A 138 13.04 19.81 11.43
CA ARG A 138 11.94 20.12 10.49
C ARG A 138 10.78 20.86 11.17
N LEU A 139 10.56 20.65 12.45
CA LEU A 139 9.58 21.36 13.27
C LEU A 139 10.09 22.72 13.81
N GLY A 140 11.32 23.13 13.45
CA GLY A 140 11.92 24.38 13.87
C GLY A 140 12.54 24.35 15.28
N LEU A 141 12.63 23.19 15.91
CA LEU A 141 13.34 23.03 17.19
C LEU A 141 14.85 22.98 16.94
N ASP A 142 15.63 23.59 17.82
CA ASP A 142 17.11 23.54 17.71
C ASP A 142 17.67 22.21 18.25
N PRO A 143 18.11 21.28 17.38
CA PRO A 143 18.56 19.96 17.80
C PRO A 143 19.73 19.99 18.81
N SER A 144 20.53 21.07 18.83
CA SER A 144 21.66 21.19 19.73
C SER A 144 21.27 21.38 21.20
N ASN A 145 20.06 21.82 21.47
CA ASN A 145 19.51 22.12 22.79
C ASN A 145 18.51 21.06 23.28
N LEU A 146 18.24 20.00 22.46
CA LEU A 146 17.28 19.00 22.82
C LEU A 146 17.89 17.84 23.62
N THR A 147 17.13 17.34 24.57
CA THR A 147 17.46 16.12 25.31
C THR A 147 16.65 14.98 24.71
N VAL A 148 17.34 13.96 24.19
CA VAL A 148 16.72 12.72 23.75
C VAL A 148 16.75 11.74 24.91
N THR A 149 15.58 11.33 25.35
CA THR A 149 15.37 10.28 26.37
C THR A 149 14.83 9.01 25.71
N ASP A 150 14.69 7.94 26.46
CA ASP A 150 14.08 6.69 26.02
C ASP A 150 12.98 6.25 27.00
N ASN A 151 12.21 5.25 26.58
CA ASN A 151 11.12 4.68 27.37
C ASN A 151 11.51 3.39 28.11
N ALA A 152 12.82 3.12 28.29
CA ALA A 152 13.26 1.97 29.08
C ALA A 152 12.75 2.08 30.52
N PRO A 153 12.33 0.97 31.14
CA PRO A 153 11.88 0.98 32.52
C PRO A 153 12.99 1.45 33.45
N SER A 154 12.62 2.20 34.47
CA SER A 154 13.54 2.60 35.56
C SER A 154 14.09 1.37 36.28
N GLU A 155 15.22 1.52 36.98
CA GLU A 155 15.82 0.42 37.73
C GLU A 155 14.88 -0.15 38.83
N GLU A 156 13.99 0.68 39.39
CA GLU A 156 12.98 0.22 40.33
C GLU A 156 11.90 -0.65 39.62
N GLU A 157 11.42 -0.23 38.45
CA GLU A 157 10.47 -1.00 37.64
C GLU A 157 11.10 -2.31 37.16
N LYS A 158 12.35 -2.29 36.70
CA LYS A 158 13.09 -3.50 36.30
C LYS A 158 13.15 -4.51 37.43
N GLN A 159 13.45 -4.05 38.67
CA GLN A 159 13.48 -4.92 39.83
C GLN A 159 12.10 -5.52 40.18
N GLN A 160 11.02 -4.70 40.04
CA GLN A 160 9.65 -5.18 40.27
C GLN A 160 9.24 -6.22 39.23
N ILE A 161 9.55 -5.99 37.96
CA ILE A 161 9.28 -6.93 36.88
C ILE A 161 10.06 -8.23 37.08
N THR A 162 11.36 -8.14 37.37
CA THR A 162 12.21 -9.30 37.62
C THR A 162 11.66 -10.16 38.75
N LYS A 163 11.25 -9.57 39.86
CA LYS A 163 10.62 -10.30 40.99
C LYS A 163 9.33 -11.00 40.60
N LYS A 164 8.53 -10.40 39.71
CA LYS A 164 7.30 -11.06 39.21
C LYS A 164 7.62 -12.29 38.37
N TYR A 165 8.61 -12.21 37.48
CA TYR A 165 9.06 -13.34 36.67
C TYR A 165 9.61 -14.47 37.54
N GLU A 166 10.49 -14.15 38.50
CA GLU A 166 11.05 -15.10 39.46
C GLU A 166 9.96 -15.78 40.31
N ALA A 167 8.97 -15.02 40.79
CA ALA A 167 7.84 -15.57 41.54
C ALA A 167 6.96 -16.51 40.72
N GLY A 168 6.92 -16.31 39.38
CA GLY A 168 6.27 -17.19 38.41
C GLY A 168 7.13 -18.38 37.97
N GLY A 169 8.37 -18.51 38.49
CA GLY A 169 9.30 -19.58 38.12
C GLY A 169 9.96 -19.39 36.75
N SER A 170 9.96 -18.16 36.23
CA SER A 170 10.52 -17.78 34.93
C SER A 170 11.63 -16.74 35.09
N VAL A 171 12.40 -16.54 34.04
CA VAL A 171 13.38 -15.44 33.93
C VAL A 171 12.86 -14.38 32.97
N VAL A 172 13.26 -13.13 33.16
CA VAL A 172 12.93 -12.06 32.24
C VAL A 172 13.61 -12.37 30.89
N PRO A 173 12.88 -12.32 29.76
CA PRO A 173 13.44 -12.54 28.43
C PRO A 173 14.58 -11.54 28.12
N HIS A 174 15.53 -11.97 27.31
CA HIS A 174 16.59 -11.10 26.84
C HIS A 174 15.98 -9.93 26.04
N GLY A 175 16.46 -8.71 26.24
CA GLY A 175 15.96 -7.52 25.55
C GLY A 175 14.64 -6.93 26.11
N TYR A 176 13.99 -7.59 27.06
CA TYR A 176 12.71 -7.13 27.63
C TYR A 176 12.76 -5.68 28.17
N PHE A 177 13.91 -5.25 28.64
CA PHE A 177 14.13 -3.92 29.21
C PHE A 177 14.76 -2.94 28.22
N ASP A 178 15.02 -3.36 26.99
CA ASP A 178 15.56 -2.46 25.98
C ASP A 178 14.49 -1.43 25.59
N PRO A 179 14.89 -0.17 25.32
CA PRO A 179 13.93 0.84 24.93
C PRO A 179 13.25 0.48 23.61
N THR A 180 11.96 0.73 23.51
CA THR A 180 11.19 0.54 22.27
C THR A 180 11.00 1.86 21.51
N ALA A 181 11.30 3.00 22.15
CA ALA A 181 11.19 4.31 21.56
C ALA A 181 12.19 5.31 22.14
N LEU A 182 12.57 6.30 21.34
CA LEU A 182 13.27 7.52 21.76
C LEU A 182 12.28 8.68 21.76
N ILE A 183 12.44 9.61 22.72
CA ILE A 183 11.49 10.67 23.02
C ILE A 183 12.20 12.01 23.12
N ILE A 184 11.60 13.04 22.52
CA ILE A 184 11.90 14.47 22.75
C ILE A 184 10.62 15.16 23.20
N GLU A 185 10.71 16.00 24.23
CA GLU A 185 9.64 16.90 24.66
C GLU A 185 10.19 18.33 24.72
N ALA A 186 9.64 19.23 23.90
CA ALA A 186 10.04 20.62 23.83
C ALA A 186 8.90 21.49 23.25
N ASP A 187 8.73 22.69 23.77
CA ASP A 187 7.86 23.75 23.23
C ASP A 187 6.42 23.30 22.90
N GLY A 188 5.85 22.39 23.71
CA GLY A 188 4.49 21.86 23.46
C GLY A 188 4.43 20.80 22.37
N ILE A 189 5.55 20.23 21.99
CA ILE A 189 5.67 19.12 21.05
C ILE A 189 6.32 17.93 21.74
N LYS A 190 5.70 16.75 21.61
CA LYS A 190 6.33 15.47 21.94
C LYS A 190 6.58 14.71 20.67
N ILE A 191 7.84 14.34 20.42
CA ILE A 191 8.23 13.47 19.30
C ILE A 191 8.65 12.13 19.89
N GLU A 192 8.12 11.05 19.35
CA GLU A 192 8.48 9.69 19.72
C GLU A 192 8.85 8.92 18.45
N VAL A 193 10.06 8.37 18.38
CA VAL A 193 10.51 7.51 17.29
C VAL A 193 10.60 6.09 17.81
N ASP A 194 9.82 5.19 17.22
CA ASP A 194 9.82 3.78 17.56
C ASP A 194 10.88 2.98 16.76
N GLN A 195 11.03 1.72 17.10
CA GLN A 195 12.00 0.81 16.47
C GLN A 195 11.71 0.56 14.98
N THR A 196 10.48 0.81 14.51
CA THR A 196 10.09 0.70 13.09
C THR A 196 10.45 1.95 12.27
N MET A 197 11.09 2.94 12.90
CA MET A 197 11.43 4.23 12.30
C MET A 197 10.17 5.03 11.89
N ILE A 198 9.16 5.01 12.75
CA ILE A 198 8.02 5.91 12.68
C ILE A 198 8.20 6.99 13.74
N ALA A 199 8.26 8.24 13.31
CA ALA A 199 8.22 9.38 14.21
C ALA A 199 6.76 9.81 14.41
N THR A 200 6.26 9.67 15.64
CA THR A 200 4.93 10.15 16.05
C THR A 200 5.10 11.48 16.78
N ILE A 201 4.45 12.52 16.27
CA ILE A 201 4.53 13.90 16.74
C ILE A 201 3.19 14.26 17.37
N HIS A 202 3.17 14.55 18.65
CA HIS A 202 2.00 15.05 19.36
C HIS A 202 2.11 16.55 19.60
N PHE A 203 1.04 17.27 19.29
CA PHE A 203 0.94 18.72 19.55
C PHE A 203 0.17 18.96 20.84
N ASP A 204 0.77 19.67 21.81
CA ASP A 204 0.16 20.06 23.08
C ASP A 204 0.48 21.53 23.40
N PRO A 205 -0.49 22.45 23.26
CA PRO A 205 -1.90 22.20 22.91
C PRO A 205 -2.08 21.80 21.45
N VAL A 206 -3.19 21.07 21.18
CA VAL A 206 -3.62 20.72 19.81
C VAL A 206 -3.83 21.97 18.95
N VAL A 207 -3.49 21.90 17.66
CA VAL A 207 -3.48 23.03 16.74
C VAL A 207 -4.84 23.18 16.07
N SER A 208 -5.46 24.36 16.20
CA SER A 208 -6.67 24.69 15.44
C SER A 208 -6.31 25.14 14.03
N LEU A 209 -6.93 24.56 13.02
CA LEU A 209 -6.86 25.07 11.65
C LEU A 209 -7.71 26.35 11.53
N PRO A 210 -7.49 27.19 10.49
CA PRO A 210 -8.40 28.30 10.16
C PRO A 210 -9.84 27.79 9.97
N GLU A 211 -10.82 28.68 10.31
CA GLU A 211 -12.25 28.31 10.39
C GLU A 211 -12.85 27.79 9.07
N GLU A 212 -12.26 28.11 7.94
CA GLU A 212 -12.68 27.64 6.62
C GLU A 212 -12.36 26.16 6.35
N TYR A 213 -11.51 25.51 7.15
CA TYR A 213 -11.10 24.12 6.95
C TYR A 213 -11.84 23.18 7.88
N ASN A 214 -12.54 22.21 7.29
CA ASN A 214 -13.22 21.15 8.02
C ASN A 214 -12.31 19.92 8.15
N PHE A 215 -11.52 19.87 9.23
CA PHE A 215 -10.60 18.76 9.52
C PHE A 215 -11.21 17.81 10.54
N THR A 216 -12.27 17.08 10.16
CA THR A 216 -12.92 16.08 11.02
C THR A 216 -12.80 14.69 10.43
N HIS A 217 -12.97 13.66 11.26
CA HIS A 217 -12.89 12.25 10.83
C HIS A 217 -13.82 11.88 9.67
N TYR A 218 -14.95 12.58 9.55
CA TYR A 218 -15.99 12.32 8.56
C TYR A 218 -16.19 13.52 7.61
N ALA A 219 -15.14 14.31 7.42
CA ALA A 219 -15.12 15.36 6.42
C ALA A 219 -15.32 14.77 5.02
N SER A 220 -15.99 15.52 4.13
CA SER A 220 -16.12 15.09 2.73
C SER A 220 -14.75 15.00 2.04
N TYR A 221 -14.67 14.25 0.94
CA TYR A 221 -13.45 14.21 0.14
C TYR A 221 -12.97 15.63 -0.28
N ALA A 222 -13.91 16.52 -0.63
CA ALA A 222 -13.57 17.89 -1.03
C ALA A 222 -13.02 18.72 0.14
N ASP A 223 -13.59 18.58 1.34
CA ASP A 223 -13.08 19.23 2.56
C ASP A 223 -11.69 18.67 2.91
N THR A 224 -11.54 17.34 2.85
CA THR A 224 -10.25 16.66 3.09
C THR A 224 -9.17 17.13 2.11
N ALA A 225 -9.50 17.32 0.83
CA ALA A 225 -8.58 17.84 -0.18
C ALA A 225 -8.16 19.30 0.13
N ALA A 226 -9.10 20.16 0.55
CA ALA A 226 -8.79 21.53 0.97
C ALA A 226 -7.87 21.56 2.20
N VAL A 227 -8.12 20.69 3.18
CA VAL A 227 -7.25 20.53 4.36
C VAL A 227 -5.87 20.03 3.94
N ALA A 228 -5.77 19.06 3.02
CA ALA A 228 -4.50 18.56 2.53
C ALA A 228 -3.65 19.66 1.86
N ASP A 229 -4.27 20.52 1.03
CA ASP A 229 -3.59 21.64 0.42
C ASP A 229 -3.08 22.66 1.45
N TYR A 230 -3.87 22.93 2.49
CA TYR A 230 -3.46 23.77 3.62
C TYR A 230 -2.27 23.15 4.36
N LEU A 231 -2.35 21.88 4.76
CA LEU A 231 -1.29 21.17 5.49
C LEU A 231 0.00 21.09 4.65
N LYS A 232 -0.11 20.86 3.34
CA LYS A 232 1.01 20.86 2.41
C LYS A 232 1.79 22.19 2.41
N SER A 233 1.08 23.29 2.55
CA SER A 233 1.68 24.64 2.59
C SER A 233 2.24 24.97 3.97
N GLU A 234 1.46 24.75 5.01
CA GLU A 234 1.77 25.15 6.39
C GLU A 234 2.88 24.29 6.99
N TYR A 235 2.86 22.97 6.74
CA TYR A 235 3.82 22.00 7.27
C TYR A 235 4.86 21.56 6.24
N ARG A 236 5.17 22.42 5.27
CA ARG A 236 6.12 22.11 4.20
C ARG A 236 7.47 21.60 4.71
N GLU A 237 8.01 22.25 5.75
CA GLU A 237 9.30 21.85 6.33
C GLU A 237 9.23 20.50 7.02
N LEU A 238 8.14 20.21 7.76
CA LEU A 238 7.92 18.90 8.38
C LEU A 238 7.75 17.80 7.32
N ILE A 239 6.99 18.08 6.25
CA ILE A 239 6.83 17.15 5.13
C ILE A 239 8.19 16.84 4.50
N GLY A 240 9.06 17.84 4.33
CA GLY A 240 10.47 17.66 3.97
C GLY A 240 10.70 16.96 2.62
N MET A 241 9.77 17.09 1.68
CA MET A 241 9.79 16.48 0.35
C MET A 241 10.02 17.55 -0.72
N ASP A 242 10.77 17.21 -1.77
CA ASP A 242 11.02 18.13 -2.87
C ASP A 242 9.76 18.36 -3.72
N ASN A 243 9.02 17.30 -3.99
CA ASN A 243 7.79 17.32 -4.78
C ASN A 243 6.65 16.54 -4.09
N PRO A 244 6.08 17.06 -2.97
CA PRO A 244 5.09 16.34 -2.18
C PRO A 244 3.79 16.12 -2.96
N GLN A 245 3.44 14.86 -3.15
CA GLN A 245 2.18 14.39 -3.70
C GLN A 245 1.21 14.09 -2.56
N VAL A 246 -0.02 14.56 -2.69
CA VAL A 246 -1.09 14.24 -1.72
C VAL A 246 -1.63 12.85 -2.00
N ASN A 247 -1.71 12.03 -0.96
CA ASN A 247 -2.45 10.77 -0.94
C ASN A 247 -3.65 10.91 0.00
N ILE A 248 -4.83 11.20 -0.55
CA ILE A 248 -6.07 11.04 0.21
C ILE A 248 -6.51 9.61 0.01
N HIS A 249 -6.59 8.84 1.08
CA HIS A 249 -7.01 7.45 1.03
C HIS A 249 -8.13 7.15 2.01
N GLY A 250 -8.90 6.09 1.74
CA GLY A 250 -10.09 5.72 2.48
C GLY A 250 -11.31 5.77 1.58
N GLY A 251 -12.43 6.27 2.10
CA GLY A 251 -13.71 6.31 1.40
C GLY A 251 -14.63 5.15 1.77
N ASP A 252 -14.19 4.30 2.69
CA ASP A 252 -15.04 3.28 3.28
C ASP A 252 -16.02 3.87 4.31
N TYR A 253 -17.12 3.17 4.49
CA TYR A 253 -18.18 3.54 5.43
C TYR A 253 -18.08 2.69 6.70
N ASN A 254 -18.31 3.33 7.84
CA ASN A 254 -18.49 2.59 9.08
C ASN A 254 -19.95 2.09 9.22
N ILE A 255 -20.23 1.36 10.31
CA ILE A 255 -21.58 0.81 10.61
C ILE A 255 -22.66 1.88 10.78
N TYR A 256 -22.29 3.15 10.92
CA TYR A 256 -23.20 4.30 11.01
C TYR A 256 -23.39 5.01 9.66
N SER A 257 -22.90 4.40 8.56
CA SER A 257 -22.89 4.97 7.21
C SER A 257 -22.14 6.30 7.12
N GLN A 258 -21.08 6.47 7.91
CA GLN A 258 -20.19 7.62 7.85
C GLN A 258 -18.94 7.23 7.08
N GLN A 259 -18.62 8.02 6.07
CA GLN A 259 -17.42 7.84 5.23
C GLN A 259 -16.24 8.59 5.84
N SER A 260 -15.05 8.03 5.75
CA SER A 260 -13.83 8.63 6.28
C SER A 260 -12.69 8.65 5.26
N PHE A 261 -11.84 9.67 5.38
CA PHE A 261 -10.65 9.85 4.57
C PHE A 261 -9.45 10.21 5.44
N SER A 262 -8.28 9.77 5.04
CA SER A 262 -7.00 10.09 5.67
C SER A 262 -6.12 10.88 4.71
N ILE A 263 -5.24 11.72 5.26
CA ILE A 263 -4.31 12.57 4.51
C ILE A 263 -2.89 12.08 4.75
N GLU A 264 -2.21 11.75 3.66
CA GLU A 264 -0.79 11.46 3.64
C GLU A 264 -0.10 12.22 2.51
N PHE A 265 1.21 12.35 2.63
CA PHE A 265 2.09 12.89 1.59
C PHE A 265 3.22 11.92 1.32
N PHE A 266 3.63 11.81 0.07
CA PHE A 266 4.83 11.11 -0.37
C PHE A 266 5.52 11.90 -1.47
N ASP A 267 6.81 11.67 -1.71
CA ASP A 267 7.53 12.40 -2.74
C ASP A 267 7.27 11.78 -4.13
N ALA A 268 6.78 12.61 -5.06
CA ALA A 268 6.64 12.23 -6.47
C ALA A 268 8.01 12.29 -7.14
N ALA A 269 8.67 11.16 -7.24
CA ALA A 269 9.95 11.04 -7.92
C ALA A 269 9.80 11.07 -9.45
N ASP A 270 10.90 11.36 -10.15
CA ASP A 270 10.95 11.35 -11.62
C ASP A 270 10.87 9.93 -12.22
N HIS A 271 11.06 8.89 -11.40
CA HIS A 271 11.08 7.49 -11.82
C HIS A 271 10.01 6.69 -11.10
N ASP A 272 9.27 5.88 -11.86
CA ASP A 272 8.14 5.08 -11.35
C ASP A 272 8.52 4.18 -10.17
N ILE A 273 9.68 3.53 -10.20
CA ILE A 273 10.15 2.67 -9.10
C ILE A 273 10.34 3.46 -7.82
N GLU A 274 11.00 4.61 -7.90
CA GLU A 274 11.23 5.47 -6.73
C GLU A 274 9.92 6.03 -6.18
N GLN A 275 9.00 6.40 -7.06
CA GLN A 275 7.66 6.87 -6.65
C GLN A 275 6.88 5.78 -5.92
N ILE A 276 6.95 4.51 -6.38
CA ILE A 276 6.35 3.37 -5.68
C ILE A 276 7.00 3.17 -4.30
N ILE A 277 8.32 3.29 -4.20
CA ILE A 277 9.02 3.18 -2.92
C ILE A 277 8.58 4.30 -1.97
N ASN A 278 8.55 5.54 -2.43
CA ASN A 278 8.13 6.67 -1.61
C ASN A 278 6.67 6.54 -1.17
N TYR A 279 5.76 6.13 -2.06
CA TYR A 279 4.36 5.89 -1.73
C TYR A 279 4.18 4.84 -0.61
N ASN A 280 5.01 3.81 -0.57
CA ASN A 280 4.87 2.73 0.40
C ASN A 280 5.65 2.98 1.70
N PHE A 281 6.78 3.70 1.67
CA PHE A 281 7.71 3.77 2.79
C PHE A 281 7.95 5.18 3.32
N ASN A 282 8.06 6.18 2.44
CA ASN A 282 8.48 7.53 2.83
C ASN A 282 7.27 8.47 2.84
N ARG A 283 6.54 8.50 3.96
CA ARG A 283 5.25 9.20 4.03
C ARG A 283 5.19 10.11 5.24
N VAL A 284 4.37 11.15 5.13
CA VAL A 284 3.98 12.02 6.25
C VAL A 284 2.46 12.04 6.33
N ALA A 285 1.90 11.71 7.48
CA ALA A 285 0.46 11.65 7.73
C ALA A 285 0.04 12.65 8.81
N PHE A 286 -1.17 13.18 8.70
CA PHE A 286 -1.75 14.13 9.66
C PHE A 286 -3.10 13.65 10.15
N TYR A 287 -3.37 13.82 11.46
CA TYR A 287 -4.56 13.29 12.11
C TYR A 287 -5.26 14.37 12.94
N CYS A 288 -6.58 14.42 12.84
CA CYS A 288 -7.43 15.29 13.66
C CYS A 288 -7.87 14.59 14.96
N ASP A 289 -8.17 15.40 15.97
CA ASP A 289 -8.93 14.96 17.15
C ASP A 289 -10.45 14.98 16.88
N ASP A 290 -11.25 14.57 17.85
CA ASP A 290 -12.72 14.57 17.76
C ASP A 290 -13.34 15.98 17.56
N ASN A 291 -12.58 17.04 17.76
CA ASN A 291 -13.00 18.43 17.57
C ASN A 291 -12.47 19.03 16.27
N GLY A 292 -11.85 18.23 15.41
CA GLY A 292 -11.30 18.69 14.14
C GLY A 292 -10.02 19.51 14.27
N LYS A 293 -9.25 19.30 15.34
CA LYS A 293 -7.94 19.95 15.52
C LYS A 293 -6.82 18.98 15.21
N LEU A 294 -5.75 19.49 14.66
CA LEU A 294 -4.53 18.72 14.46
C LEU A 294 -3.90 18.37 15.80
N PHE A 295 -3.89 17.08 16.16
CA PHE A 295 -3.31 16.62 17.41
C PHE A 295 -2.08 15.74 17.19
N LEU A 296 -1.93 15.14 16.00
CA LEU A 296 -0.86 14.20 15.71
C LEU A 296 -0.42 14.26 14.26
N ALA A 297 0.89 14.15 14.04
CA ALA A 297 1.47 13.83 12.74
C ALA A 297 2.39 12.63 12.86
N ARG A 298 2.58 11.89 11.75
CA ARG A 298 3.54 10.79 11.67
C ARG A 298 4.44 10.95 10.47
N VAL A 299 5.72 10.69 10.66
CA VAL A 299 6.71 10.58 9.59
C VAL A 299 7.18 9.14 9.54
N PHE A 300 7.00 8.50 8.39
CA PHE A 300 7.39 7.10 8.14
C PHE A 300 8.68 7.10 7.34
N GLN A 301 9.71 6.45 7.86
CA GLN A 301 11.00 6.32 7.19
C GLN A 301 11.69 5.02 7.62
N PRO A 302 11.10 3.84 7.29
CA PRO A 302 11.67 2.56 7.69
C PRO A 302 13.10 2.38 7.18
N ASP A 303 13.87 1.57 7.87
CA ASP A 303 15.25 1.30 7.48
C ASP A 303 15.33 0.36 6.27
N LEU A 304 15.51 0.94 5.07
CA LEU A 304 15.68 0.22 3.81
C LEU A 304 17.15 0.00 3.43
N SER A 305 18.09 0.16 4.35
CA SER A 305 19.53 0.06 4.05
C SER A 305 19.96 -1.33 3.60
N LYS A 306 19.20 -2.39 3.95
CA LYS A 306 19.50 -3.76 3.58
C LYS A 306 18.71 -4.19 2.34
N LYS A 307 19.10 -3.69 1.17
CA LYS A 307 18.55 -4.15 -0.11
C LYS A 307 19.03 -5.57 -0.42
N MET A 308 18.09 -6.49 -0.68
CA MET A 308 18.36 -7.88 -1.06
C MET A 308 18.72 -8.00 -2.55
N GLY A 309 18.15 -7.15 -3.38
CA GLY A 309 18.35 -7.08 -4.81
C GLY A 309 17.15 -6.47 -5.54
N ASP A 310 17.27 -6.40 -6.87
CA ASP A 310 16.17 -6.03 -7.77
C ASP A 310 15.59 -7.33 -8.35
N TYR A 311 14.38 -7.67 -7.91
CA TYR A 311 13.74 -8.94 -8.29
C TYR A 311 12.78 -8.74 -9.46
N PRO A 312 12.80 -9.67 -10.43
CA PRO A 312 11.76 -9.70 -11.46
C PRO A 312 10.38 -9.87 -10.84
N ILE A 313 9.40 -9.13 -11.38
CA ILE A 313 8.01 -9.24 -10.96
C ILE A 313 7.14 -9.80 -12.08
N ILE A 314 6.14 -10.59 -11.69
CA ILE A 314 5.11 -11.09 -12.60
C ILE A 314 4.16 -9.97 -13.02
N SER A 315 3.45 -10.14 -14.12
CA SER A 315 2.36 -9.22 -14.50
C SER A 315 1.14 -9.36 -13.59
N SER A 316 0.28 -8.33 -13.55
CA SER A 316 -1.02 -8.36 -12.85
C SER A 316 -1.91 -9.50 -13.36
N GLY A 317 -1.87 -9.80 -14.68
CA GLY A 317 -2.57 -10.94 -15.27
C GLY A 317 -2.09 -12.29 -14.72
N LYS A 318 -0.75 -12.45 -14.54
CA LYS A 318 -0.20 -13.65 -13.93
C LYS A 318 -0.53 -13.75 -12.45
N ALA A 319 -0.52 -12.64 -11.73
CA ALA A 319 -0.95 -12.60 -10.34
C ALA A 319 -2.44 -12.98 -10.19
N LYS A 320 -3.29 -12.53 -11.12
CA LYS A 320 -4.70 -12.96 -11.16
C LYS A 320 -4.85 -14.48 -11.36
N GLU A 321 -4.03 -15.10 -12.21
CA GLU A 321 -4.03 -16.57 -12.35
C GLU A 321 -3.64 -17.27 -11.03
N LEU A 322 -2.64 -16.75 -10.31
CA LEU A 322 -2.25 -17.27 -9.01
C LEU A 322 -3.38 -17.12 -7.97
N LEU A 323 -4.04 -15.96 -7.93
CA LEU A 323 -5.21 -15.74 -7.08
C LEU A 323 -6.31 -16.79 -7.36
N LEU A 324 -6.64 -17.03 -8.62
CA LEU A 324 -7.63 -18.03 -9.03
C LEU A 324 -7.25 -19.47 -8.65
N ASN A 325 -5.96 -19.75 -8.52
CA ASN A 325 -5.43 -21.06 -8.14
C ASN A 325 -5.25 -21.23 -6.61
N GLY A 326 -5.68 -20.24 -5.80
CA GLY A 326 -5.57 -20.29 -4.35
C GLY A 326 -4.20 -19.85 -3.80
N ASN A 327 -3.32 -19.27 -4.62
CA ASN A 327 -2.00 -18.80 -4.21
C ASN A 327 -2.08 -17.32 -3.78
N TYR A 328 -2.62 -17.08 -2.59
CA TYR A 328 -2.79 -15.74 -2.04
C TYR A 328 -2.78 -15.73 -0.50
N LEU A 329 -2.58 -14.55 0.06
CA LEU A 329 -2.85 -14.23 1.46
C LEU A 329 -4.15 -13.42 1.52
N SER A 330 -5.04 -13.72 2.48
CA SER A 330 -6.27 -12.96 2.70
C SER A 330 -6.15 -12.09 3.94
N THR A 331 -6.70 -10.88 3.90
CA THR A 331 -6.86 -10.02 5.09
C THR A 331 -8.28 -10.07 5.65
N VAL A 332 -9.13 -10.91 5.08
CA VAL A 332 -10.53 -11.11 5.48
C VAL A 332 -10.82 -12.63 5.64
N PRO A 333 -11.73 -13.01 6.55
CA PRO A 333 -12.03 -14.42 6.84
C PRO A 333 -12.98 -15.04 5.78
N TYR A 334 -12.80 -14.70 4.51
CA TYR A 334 -13.63 -15.16 3.41
C TYR A 334 -12.79 -15.83 2.34
N GLU A 335 -13.33 -16.89 1.76
CA GLU A 335 -12.76 -17.49 0.55
C GLU A 335 -12.90 -16.54 -0.64
N PHE A 336 -11.93 -16.59 -1.56
CA PHE A 336 -12.01 -15.82 -2.79
C PHE A 336 -13.21 -16.28 -3.65
N PRO A 337 -14.20 -15.39 -3.92
CA PRO A 337 -15.48 -15.80 -4.50
C PRO A 337 -15.44 -16.03 -6.01
N GLY A 338 -14.42 -15.56 -6.72
CA GLY A 338 -14.27 -15.74 -8.16
C GLY A 338 -13.80 -14.49 -8.91
N ALA A 339 -13.40 -14.67 -10.16
CA ALA A 339 -12.75 -13.64 -10.97
C ALA A 339 -13.66 -12.44 -11.28
N GLU A 340 -14.97 -12.63 -11.35
CA GLU A 340 -15.98 -11.60 -11.61
C GLU A 340 -16.14 -10.59 -10.46
N PHE A 341 -15.72 -10.99 -9.28
CA PHE A 341 -15.75 -10.16 -8.07
C PHE A 341 -14.51 -9.30 -7.88
N ILE A 342 -13.44 -9.49 -8.66
CA ILE A 342 -12.27 -8.60 -8.66
C ILE A 342 -12.70 -7.24 -9.22
N LYS A 343 -12.53 -6.17 -8.43
CA LYS A 343 -12.95 -4.81 -8.78
C LYS A 343 -11.79 -3.85 -9.03
N LYS A 344 -10.66 -4.05 -8.34
CA LYS A 344 -9.49 -3.17 -8.46
C LYS A 344 -8.24 -4.00 -8.16
N VAL A 345 -7.13 -3.66 -8.80
CA VAL A 345 -5.80 -4.20 -8.49
C VAL A 345 -4.81 -3.06 -8.31
N GLU A 346 -3.92 -3.23 -7.35
CA GLU A 346 -2.84 -2.28 -7.04
C GLU A 346 -1.54 -3.04 -6.80
N LEU A 347 -0.42 -2.39 -7.05
CA LEU A 347 0.90 -2.89 -6.68
C LEU A 347 1.39 -2.12 -5.46
N ILE A 348 1.64 -2.83 -4.37
CA ILE A 348 2.08 -2.25 -3.09
C ILE A 348 3.16 -3.11 -2.44
N TYR A 349 3.82 -2.56 -1.41
CA TYR A 349 4.64 -3.34 -0.50
C TYR A 349 3.87 -3.69 0.77
N ARG A 350 3.97 -4.91 1.26
CA ARG A 350 3.57 -5.25 2.62
C ARG A 350 4.65 -4.78 3.58
N THR A 351 4.24 -3.97 4.55
CA THR A 351 5.15 -3.30 5.50
C THR A 351 4.87 -3.67 6.96
N GLY A 352 4.13 -4.75 7.20
CA GLY A 352 3.86 -5.25 8.54
C GLY A 352 5.15 -5.53 9.32
N GLY A 353 5.14 -5.28 10.62
CA GLY A 353 6.33 -5.44 11.47
C GLY A 353 6.91 -6.85 11.47
N TYR A 354 6.11 -7.85 11.18
CA TYR A 354 6.53 -9.27 11.12
C TYR A 354 6.92 -9.76 9.74
N GLU A 355 6.82 -8.92 8.71
CA GLU A 355 7.33 -9.28 7.39
C GLU A 355 8.85 -9.44 7.46
N ALA A 356 9.37 -10.59 7.04
CA ALA A 356 10.82 -10.83 6.98
C ALA A 356 11.48 -9.97 5.90
N TYR A 357 10.74 -9.70 4.84
CA TYR A 357 11.15 -8.89 3.71
C TYR A 357 10.05 -7.91 3.33
N TYR A 358 10.42 -6.67 3.09
CA TYR A 358 9.56 -5.72 2.39
C TYR A 358 9.68 -6.02 0.90
N MET A 359 8.68 -6.71 0.36
CA MET A 359 8.61 -7.08 -1.04
C MET A 359 7.28 -6.68 -1.66
N PRO A 360 7.20 -6.51 -3.00
CA PRO A 360 5.97 -6.09 -3.67
C PRO A 360 4.95 -7.22 -3.74
N TYR A 361 3.67 -6.81 -3.65
CA TYR A 361 2.48 -7.65 -3.82
C TYR A 361 1.47 -6.97 -4.71
N TYR A 362 0.71 -7.74 -5.47
CA TYR A 362 -0.54 -7.29 -6.04
C TYR A 362 -1.64 -7.41 -4.99
N ARG A 363 -2.26 -6.29 -4.65
CA ARG A 363 -3.45 -6.22 -3.79
C ARG A 363 -4.70 -6.17 -4.66
N PHE A 364 -5.53 -7.19 -4.55
CA PHE A 364 -6.80 -7.28 -5.24
C PHE A 364 -7.92 -6.89 -4.29
N TYR A 365 -8.71 -5.88 -4.66
CA TYR A 365 -9.96 -5.57 -3.98
C TYR A 365 -11.07 -6.42 -4.60
N VAL A 366 -11.69 -7.24 -3.77
CA VAL A 366 -12.68 -8.24 -4.19
C VAL A 366 -13.99 -7.97 -3.50
N GLU A 367 -15.08 -7.82 -4.26
CA GLU A 367 -16.43 -7.73 -3.73
C GLU A 367 -16.81 -9.07 -3.06
N LEU A 368 -17.32 -9.02 -1.83
CA LEU A 368 -17.68 -10.18 -1.02
C LEU A 368 -19.20 -10.38 -1.07
N PRO A 369 -19.73 -11.28 -1.93
CA PRO A 369 -21.18 -11.37 -2.19
C PRO A 369 -21.97 -11.93 -1.02
N GLU A 370 -21.30 -12.56 -0.02
CA GLU A 370 -21.95 -13.14 1.16
C GLU A 370 -22.32 -12.08 2.22
N ALA A 371 -21.80 -10.87 2.09
CA ALA A 371 -21.99 -9.77 3.02
C ALA A 371 -22.86 -8.67 2.40
N GLU A 372 -24.13 -8.98 2.11
CA GLU A 372 -25.08 -7.98 1.63
C GLU A 372 -25.65 -7.14 2.78
N HIS A 373 -25.64 -5.81 2.63
CA HIS A 373 -26.24 -4.86 3.54
C HIS A 373 -27.59 -4.35 3.02
N GLU A 374 -28.60 -4.23 3.92
CA GLU A 374 -29.95 -3.75 3.56
C GLU A 374 -29.94 -2.34 2.92
N ASN A 375 -28.95 -1.51 3.23
CA ASN A 375 -28.78 -0.16 2.71
C ASN A 375 -28.08 -0.10 1.34
N GLY A 376 -27.69 -1.26 0.76
CA GLY A 376 -27.03 -1.36 -0.54
C GLY A 376 -25.51 -1.15 -0.51
N LEU A 377 -24.91 -1.01 0.67
CA LEU A 377 -23.45 -1.09 0.83
C LEU A 377 -22.99 -2.51 0.48
N LYS A 378 -21.80 -2.60 -0.05
CA LYS A 378 -21.11 -3.85 -0.38
C LYS A 378 -19.84 -3.94 0.45
N ASP A 379 -19.45 -5.15 0.81
CA ASP A 379 -18.15 -5.41 1.40
C ASP A 379 -17.12 -5.75 0.34
N TYR A 380 -15.93 -5.22 0.54
CA TYR A 380 -14.75 -5.52 -0.26
C TYR A 380 -13.64 -6.01 0.66
N GLY A 381 -13.00 -7.11 0.28
CA GLY A 381 -11.83 -7.64 0.98
C GLY A 381 -10.55 -7.45 0.17
N ALA A 382 -9.41 -7.31 0.84
CA ALA A 382 -8.13 -7.29 0.19
C ALA A 382 -7.50 -8.69 0.16
N PHE A 383 -7.02 -9.10 -1.03
CA PHE A 383 -6.32 -10.36 -1.27
C PHE A 383 -4.95 -10.05 -1.88
N TYR A 384 -3.91 -10.67 -1.37
CA TYR A 384 -2.53 -10.35 -1.73
C TYR A 384 -1.85 -11.51 -2.45
N VAL A 385 -1.32 -11.24 -3.62
CA VAL A 385 -0.49 -12.18 -4.38
C VAL A 385 0.93 -11.63 -4.46
N PRO A 386 1.98 -12.39 -4.09
CA PRO A 386 3.35 -11.94 -4.26
C PRO A 386 3.62 -11.52 -5.71
N ALA A 387 4.17 -10.32 -5.90
CA ALA A 387 4.52 -9.83 -7.22
C ALA A 387 5.88 -10.36 -7.71
N VAL A 388 6.79 -10.72 -6.79
CA VAL A 388 8.08 -11.33 -7.14
C VAL A 388 7.84 -12.68 -7.83
N GLU A 389 8.63 -12.99 -8.87
CA GLU A 389 8.54 -14.27 -9.55
C GLU A 389 8.72 -15.46 -8.60
N GLY A 390 7.85 -16.49 -8.75
CA GLY A 390 7.78 -17.64 -7.85
C GLY A 390 9.08 -18.45 -7.75
N THR A 391 9.99 -18.34 -8.72
CA THR A 391 11.32 -18.97 -8.68
C THR A 391 12.20 -18.43 -7.56
N TYR A 392 11.90 -17.24 -7.02
CA TYR A 392 12.63 -16.62 -5.92
C TYR A 392 11.89 -16.72 -4.58
N ILE A 393 10.76 -17.39 -4.51
CA ILE A 393 9.96 -17.56 -3.29
C ILE A 393 9.97 -19.01 -2.85
N SER A 394 10.46 -19.28 -1.63
CA SER A 394 10.62 -20.64 -1.10
C SER A 394 9.30 -21.25 -0.62
N ASN A 395 8.34 -20.42 -0.20
CA ASN A 395 7.05 -20.83 0.36
C ASN A 395 5.90 -19.98 -0.25
N MET A 396 5.65 -20.16 -1.55
CA MET A 396 4.51 -19.50 -2.21
C MET A 396 3.23 -19.78 -1.40
N PRO A 397 2.46 -18.75 -1.01
CA PRO A 397 1.29 -18.94 -0.16
C PRO A 397 0.25 -19.80 -0.88
N THR A 398 -0.41 -20.65 -0.09
CA THR A 398 -1.61 -21.35 -0.51
C THR A 398 -2.65 -21.13 0.58
N TRP A 399 -3.79 -20.55 0.21
CA TRP A 399 -4.82 -20.23 1.19
C TRP A 399 -5.34 -21.49 1.89
N ASP A 400 -5.39 -21.46 3.20
CA ASP A 400 -5.74 -22.58 4.10
C ASP A 400 -6.99 -22.27 4.95
N GLY A 401 -7.68 -21.17 4.67
CA GLY A 401 -8.82 -20.69 5.45
C GLY A 401 -8.45 -19.65 6.51
N SER A 402 -7.18 -19.37 6.71
CA SER A 402 -6.72 -18.30 7.59
C SER A 402 -6.71 -16.94 6.88
N PHE A 403 -6.66 -15.87 7.68
CA PHE A 403 -6.44 -14.51 7.18
C PHE A 403 -5.43 -13.78 8.07
N ASN A 404 -4.77 -12.79 7.50
CA ASN A 404 -3.59 -12.16 8.09
C ASN A 404 -3.65 -10.63 7.99
#